data_c107ced1260d816ef9e7ac5f2e53d0b1
#
_entry.id   c107ced1260d816ef9e7ac5f2e53d0b1
#
_cell.length_a   1.000
_cell.length_b   1.000
_cell.length_c   1.000
_cell.angle_alpha   90.00
_cell.angle_beta   90.00
_cell.angle_gamma   90.00
#
_symmetry.space_group_name_H-M   'P 1'
#
loop_
_entity.id
_entity.type
_entity.pdbx_description
1 polymer ?
#
loop_
_entity_poly.entity_id
_entity_poly.type
_entity_poly.pdbx_seq_one_letter_code
_entity_poly.pdbx_strand_id
1 'polypeptide(L)'
;MIRSITVAVLFCLGAAAVNFQNVAREAGLTDSIPNGGVQSKKYIIETTGSGAAFLDYDNDGLLDIFVVSGPGGTNRLYHNLGNGKFADVTKEMGLEHTGWGQGVCAGDFDNDGYTDLFVTYWGANVLYRNRAGRGFEDVTAKAGLTQDRVRYNTGCAFLDYDNDGHLDLFVANYLKFDFASTPKPGENSYCWYRDLPVACGPRGLPFDRNILYHNNGNGTFKDVSEASGIAKPEHNYALSVLTGDFNHDGFTDIYVASDQTPSILYINHGDGSFTDEALPRGAAFDDNGKALSGMGVAAADYDRDGWTDIFRSNFSDERETLYHNRGGAEFDDVTLAAGMALNTRFVGWGCGFLDIDNRGWKDLLLVNGHVFPEVDRLGIDVHYKDRAILYRNTGTGKFVDISESAGPGILEKHSARGAAFGDYDNDGAVEVLINNQNEPPSLLKQSTKPAGNWVLLKLEGVKSNRSAIGARVRLIAGDLVQTDEVRSGGSYLSQNDLRLHFGVGTARRINRVEIDWPSGAHQVETDLDVNRVLTIREKPGS
;
A
#
# COMPACT_ATOMS: atom_id res chain seq x y z
N MET A 1 -16.98 -45.05 45.41
CA MET A 1 -16.49 -44.75 44.04
C MET A 1 -16.25 -43.25 43.94
N ILE A 2 -15.02 -42.83 44.20
CA ILE A 2 -14.62 -41.42 44.11
C ILE A 2 -14.07 -41.20 42.67
N ARG A 3 -14.75 -40.39 41.89
CA ARG A 3 -14.25 -40.00 40.55
C ARG A 3 -13.28 -38.83 40.72
N SER A 4 -12.03 -39.06 40.40
CA SER A 4 -11.03 -38.02 40.28
C SER A 4 -11.35 -37.17 39.03
N ILE A 5 -11.57 -35.87 39.23
CA ILE A 5 -11.64 -34.89 38.17
C ILE A 5 -10.21 -34.38 37.91
N THR A 6 -9.64 -34.78 36.81
CA THR A 6 -8.35 -34.22 36.34
C THR A 6 -8.61 -32.88 35.70
N VAL A 7 -8.25 -31.79 36.37
CA VAL A 7 -8.24 -30.45 35.81
C VAL A 7 -7.00 -30.33 34.94
N ALA A 8 -7.19 -30.28 33.62
CA ALA A 8 -6.13 -29.93 32.69
C ALA A 8 -5.89 -28.42 32.80
N VAL A 9 -4.78 -28.03 33.43
CA VAL A 9 -4.28 -26.65 33.39
C VAL A 9 -3.62 -26.46 32.05
N LEU A 10 -4.33 -25.75 31.12
CA LEU A 10 -3.72 -25.22 29.93
C LEU A 10 -2.71 -24.15 30.35
N PHE A 11 -1.44 -24.45 30.25
CA PHE A 11 -0.38 -23.44 30.24
C PHE A 11 -0.51 -22.66 28.92
N CYS A 12 -1.21 -21.54 28.92
CA CYS A 12 -1.00 -20.49 27.93
C CYS A 12 0.44 -19.99 28.17
N LEU A 13 1.39 -20.45 27.35
CA LEU A 13 2.63 -19.73 27.13
C LEU A 13 2.22 -18.33 26.64
N GLY A 14 2.36 -17.33 27.51
CA GLY A 14 2.03 -15.95 27.17
C GLY A 14 2.88 -15.51 25.98
N ALA A 15 2.26 -15.44 24.80
CA ALA A 15 2.82 -14.65 23.70
C ALA A 15 3.05 -13.24 24.26
N ALA A 16 4.23 -12.66 24.01
CA ALA A 16 4.48 -11.27 24.38
C ALA A 16 3.32 -10.42 23.83
N ALA A 17 2.74 -9.59 24.70
CA ALA A 17 1.60 -8.78 24.30
C ALA A 17 2.06 -7.81 23.19
N VAL A 18 1.36 -7.81 22.05
CA VAL A 18 1.56 -6.83 20.98
C VAL A 18 1.35 -5.44 21.57
N ASN A 19 2.29 -4.52 21.37
CA ASN A 19 2.22 -3.19 21.97
C ASN A 19 2.88 -2.14 21.06
N PHE A 20 2.09 -1.57 20.16
CA PHE A 20 2.51 -0.48 19.30
C PHE A 20 2.51 0.86 20.05
N GLN A 21 3.60 1.60 19.89
CA GLN A 21 3.78 2.98 20.33
C GLN A 21 3.94 3.89 19.10
N ASN A 22 3.43 5.10 19.17
CA ASN A 22 3.74 6.11 18.18
C ASN A 22 5.03 6.82 18.58
N VAL A 23 6.11 6.53 17.85
CA VAL A 23 7.46 7.06 18.11
C VAL A 23 7.83 8.24 17.20
N ALA A 24 6.91 8.75 16.39
CA ALA A 24 7.18 9.77 15.37
C ALA A 24 7.86 11.01 15.95
N ARG A 25 7.34 11.53 17.07
CA ARG A 25 7.90 12.73 17.71
C ARG A 25 9.33 12.49 18.20
N GLU A 26 9.56 11.38 18.85
CA GLU A 26 10.88 10.98 19.35
C GLU A 26 11.83 10.71 18.17
N ALA A 27 11.31 10.19 17.07
CA ALA A 27 12.05 9.93 15.85
C ALA A 27 12.40 11.21 15.06
N GLY A 28 11.77 12.35 15.35
CA GLY A 28 12.04 13.63 14.68
C GLY A 28 11.03 13.99 13.58
N LEU A 29 9.95 13.22 13.41
CA LEU A 29 8.89 13.50 12.44
C LEU A 29 7.84 14.43 13.10
N THR A 30 8.11 15.72 13.08
CA THR A 30 7.29 16.72 13.82
C THR A 30 6.56 17.71 12.93
N ASP A 31 6.83 17.71 11.63
CA ASP A 31 6.23 18.63 10.67
C ASP A 31 4.81 18.23 10.33
N SER A 32 3.86 19.16 10.47
CA SER A 32 2.48 18.93 10.01
C SER A 32 2.42 18.83 8.49
N ILE A 33 1.57 17.93 8.00
CA ILE A 33 1.34 17.70 6.56
C ILE A 33 0.01 18.38 6.17
N PRO A 34 0.04 19.62 5.63
CA PRO A 34 -1.17 20.33 5.25
C PRO A 34 -1.97 19.61 4.17
N ASN A 35 -3.29 19.57 4.31
CA ASN A 35 -4.19 19.10 3.26
C ASN A 35 -5.59 19.71 3.40
N GLY A 36 -5.80 20.87 2.78
CA GLY A 36 -7.08 21.56 2.78
C GLY A 36 -7.57 22.06 4.14
N GLY A 37 -8.86 22.36 4.25
CA GLY A 37 -9.47 22.92 5.45
C GLY A 37 -9.42 21.99 6.66
N VAL A 38 -9.21 22.54 7.85
CA VAL A 38 -9.13 21.79 9.11
C VAL A 38 -10.52 21.54 9.72
N GLN A 39 -11.39 22.57 9.71
CA GLN A 39 -12.72 22.50 10.35
C GLN A 39 -13.86 22.17 9.39
N SER A 40 -13.62 22.33 8.10
CA SER A 40 -14.57 21.99 7.03
C SER A 40 -13.81 21.80 5.72
N LYS A 41 -14.33 20.96 4.85
CA LYS A 41 -13.81 20.73 3.50
C LYS A 41 -14.76 21.34 2.47
N LYS A 42 -14.23 22.11 1.53
CA LYS A 42 -15.02 22.75 0.47
C LYS A 42 -15.13 21.89 -0.78
N TYR A 43 -14.12 21.11 -1.04
CA TYR A 43 -13.98 20.30 -2.26
C TYR A 43 -13.46 18.90 -1.95
N ILE A 44 -13.79 17.94 -2.81
CA ILE A 44 -13.37 16.55 -2.68
C ILE A 44 -11.84 16.40 -2.61
N ILE A 45 -11.10 17.24 -3.30
CA ILE A 45 -9.63 17.22 -3.29
C ILE A 45 -9.03 17.48 -1.90
N GLU A 46 -9.76 18.13 -1.02
CA GLU A 46 -9.36 18.37 0.36
C GLU A 46 -9.58 17.14 1.26
N THR A 47 -10.31 16.13 0.78
CA THR A 47 -10.73 14.99 1.58
C THR A 47 -9.86 13.76 1.41
N THR A 48 -9.27 13.58 0.22
CA THR A 48 -8.53 12.37 -0.16
C THR A 48 -7.17 12.26 0.53
N GLY A 49 -6.50 13.37 0.79
CA GLY A 49 -5.18 13.36 1.43
C GLY A 49 -4.10 12.76 0.54
N SER A 50 -3.03 12.31 1.14
CA SER A 50 -1.85 11.90 0.43
C SER A 50 -1.14 10.69 1.03
N GLY A 51 -0.26 10.08 0.22
CA GLY A 51 0.48 8.87 0.54
C GLY A 51 1.78 9.10 1.30
N ALA A 52 2.44 8.00 1.61
CA ALA A 52 3.75 7.94 2.23
C ALA A 52 4.56 6.76 1.66
N ALA A 53 5.88 6.79 1.80
CA ALA A 53 6.74 5.71 1.33
C ALA A 53 7.86 5.40 2.32
N PHE A 54 8.23 4.12 2.38
CA PHE A 54 9.53 3.67 2.85
C PHE A 54 10.42 3.37 1.64
N LEU A 55 11.67 3.83 1.67
CA LEU A 55 12.66 3.56 0.64
C LEU A 55 14.08 3.71 1.22
N ASP A 56 15.04 2.99 0.67
CA ASP A 56 16.48 3.17 0.91
C ASP A 56 17.04 3.98 -0.26
N TYR A 57 17.09 5.35 -0.13
CA TYR A 57 17.46 6.19 -1.27
C TYR A 57 18.96 6.30 -1.51
N ASP A 58 19.79 6.07 -0.49
CA ASP A 58 21.24 6.20 -0.57
C ASP A 58 22.01 4.87 -0.50
N ASN A 59 21.26 3.76 -0.44
CA ASN A 59 21.78 2.39 -0.36
C ASN A 59 22.62 2.12 0.89
N ASP A 60 22.29 2.76 2.04
CA ASP A 60 22.95 2.49 3.31
C ASP A 60 22.37 1.25 4.05
N GLY A 61 21.28 0.70 3.54
CA GLY A 61 20.59 -0.49 4.05
C GLY A 61 19.53 -0.20 5.11
N LEU A 62 19.27 1.06 5.43
CA LEU A 62 18.19 1.50 6.29
C LEU A 62 17.06 2.13 5.46
N LEU A 63 15.82 1.99 5.92
CA LEU A 63 14.72 2.66 5.22
C LEU A 63 14.60 4.11 5.67
N ASP A 64 14.56 4.99 4.69
CA ASP A 64 14.18 6.38 4.81
C ASP A 64 12.67 6.56 4.67
N ILE A 65 12.19 7.76 4.98
CA ILE A 65 10.77 8.08 4.95
C ILE A 65 10.50 9.20 3.96
N PHE A 66 9.58 8.97 3.02
CA PHE A 66 9.03 10.03 2.19
C PHE A 66 7.55 10.24 2.47
N VAL A 67 7.12 11.51 2.67
CA VAL A 67 5.74 11.89 2.95
C VAL A 67 5.28 12.92 1.93
N VAL A 68 4.17 12.61 1.25
CA VAL A 68 3.56 13.52 0.27
C VAL A 68 2.71 14.55 0.99
N SER A 69 2.81 15.81 0.58
CA SER A 69 2.08 16.93 1.19
C SER A 69 1.07 17.55 0.23
N GLY A 70 -0.01 18.06 0.79
CA GLY A 70 -0.97 18.91 0.10
C GLY A 70 -0.54 20.38 0.04
N PRO A 71 -1.44 21.28 -0.43
CA PRO A 71 -1.14 22.69 -0.60
C PRO A 71 -0.85 23.39 0.73
N GLY A 72 0.09 24.31 0.71
CA GLY A 72 0.56 25.03 1.90
C GLY A 72 1.71 24.36 2.63
N GLY A 73 2.13 23.18 2.19
CA GLY A 73 3.34 22.48 2.61
C GLY A 73 4.19 22.04 1.44
N THR A 74 5.28 21.34 1.74
CA THR A 74 6.13 20.63 0.78
C THR A 74 6.17 19.16 1.15
N ASN A 75 6.48 18.28 0.19
CA ASN A 75 6.84 16.90 0.51
C ASN A 75 7.98 16.88 1.53
N ARG A 76 8.16 15.75 2.21
CA ARG A 76 9.26 15.56 3.16
C ARG A 76 10.02 14.29 2.84
N LEU A 77 11.35 14.38 2.81
CA LEU A 77 12.25 13.23 2.86
C LEU A 77 13.00 13.28 4.18
N TYR A 78 12.86 12.24 4.97
CA TYR A 78 13.56 12.07 6.24
C TYR A 78 14.57 10.94 6.11
N HIS A 79 15.86 11.28 6.23
CA HIS A 79 16.97 10.33 6.21
C HIS A 79 17.08 9.61 7.57
N ASN A 80 17.22 8.30 7.54
CA ASN A 80 17.34 7.44 8.71
C ASN A 80 18.78 7.48 9.28
N LEU A 81 18.93 7.94 10.51
CA LEU A 81 20.24 8.07 11.16
C LEU A 81 20.73 6.78 11.86
N GLY A 82 20.02 5.65 11.70
CA GLY A 82 20.39 4.35 12.23
C GLY A 82 20.19 4.14 13.74
N ASN A 83 19.57 5.08 14.43
CA ASN A 83 19.36 5.02 15.89
C ASN A 83 17.92 5.31 16.30
N GLY A 84 16.96 5.02 15.42
CA GLY A 84 15.54 5.33 15.58
C GLY A 84 15.24 6.83 15.43
N LYS A 85 16.15 7.59 14.83
CA LYS A 85 16.01 9.02 14.54
C LYS A 85 16.10 9.27 13.05
N PHE A 86 15.40 10.32 12.62
CA PHE A 86 15.39 10.77 11.25
C PHE A 86 15.75 12.26 11.17
N ALA A 87 16.37 12.67 10.08
CA ALA A 87 16.69 14.06 9.76
C ALA A 87 15.93 14.49 8.50
N ASP A 88 15.27 15.64 8.52
CA ASP A 88 14.69 16.23 7.31
C ASP A 88 15.80 16.70 6.37
N VAL A 89 15.90 16.03 5.23
CA VAL A 89 16.89 16.32 4.16
C VAL A 89 16.20 16.79 2.86
N THR A 90 14.92 17.11 2.91
CA THR A 90 14.08 17.45 1.75
C THR A 90 14.73 18.49 0.84
N LYS A 91 15.18 19.61 1.42
CA LYS A 91 15.78 20.71 0.68
C LYS A 91 17.13 20.33 0.07
N GLU A 92 17.96 19.65 0.83
CA GLU A 92 19.30 19.20 0.41
C GLU A 92 19.21 18.23 -0.74
N MET A 93 18.19 17.38 -0.73
CA MET A 93 17.93 16.37 -1.75
C MET A 93 17.14 16.90 -2.96
N GLY A 94 16.68 18.18 -2.96
CA GLY A 94 16.00 18.79 -4.10
C GLY A 94 14.53 18.35 -4.28
N LEU A 95 13.87 17.95 -3.19
CA LEU A 95 12.50 17.43 -3.19
C LEU A 95 11.45 18.44 -2.70
N GLU A 96 11.82 19.71 -2.55
CA GLU A 96 10.89 20.78 -2.22
C GLU A 96 9.92 21.01 -3.38
N HIS A 97 8.75 20.39 -3.32
CA HIS A 97 7.66 20.59 -4.27
C HIS A 97 6.38 20.89 -3.52
N THR A 98 5.61 21.83 -4.06
CA THR A 98 4.33 22.28 -3.49
C THR A 98 3.20 21.97 -4.45
N GLY A 99 2.01 21.69 -3.94
CA GLY A 99 0.83 21.40 -4.77
C GLY A 99 -0.16 20.52 -4.04
N TRP A 100 -1.15 20.02 -4.77
CA TRP A 100 -2.07 19.01 -4.27
C TRP A 100 -1.46 17.61 -4.48
N GLY A 101 -0.46 17.26 -3.66
CA GLY A 101 0.17 15.95 -3.70
C GLY A 101 -0.83 14.84 -3.33
N GLN A 102 -0.73 13.72 -4.01
CA GLN A 102 -1.62 12.57 -3.84
C GLN A 102 -0.82 11.32 -3.47
N GLY A 103 -0.26 10.64 -4.42
CA GLY A 103 0.41 9.36 -4.24
C GLY A 103 1.91 9.40 -4.48
N VAL A 104 2.58 8.32 -4.11
CA VAL A 104 3.99 8.08 -4.38
C VAL A 104 4.21 6.60 -4.68
N CYS A 105 5.05 6.31 -5.66
CA CYS A 105 5.65 5.00 -5.86
C CYS A 105 7.16 5.13 -6.04
N ALA A 106 7.88 4.08 -5.67
CA ALA A 106 9.34 4.02 -5.69
C ALA A 106 9.84 2.79 -6.46
N GLY A 107 10.91 2.97 -7.23
CA GLY A 107 11.54 1.93 -8.04
C GLY A 107 12.71 2.50 -8.82
N ASP A 108 13.65 1.68 -9.22
CA ASP A 108 14.81 2.05 -10.04
C ASP A 108 14.41 1.96 -11.52
N PHE A 109 13.87 3.07 -12.08
CA PHE A 109 13.29 3.05 -13.44
C PHE A 109 14.35 3.04 -14.54
N ASP A 110 15.60 3.47 -14.27
CA ASP A 110 16.68 3.48 -15.25
C ASP A 110 17.77 2.42 -14.98
N ASN A 111 17.54 1.52 -14.01
CA ASN A 111 18.40 0.40 -13.62
C ASN A 111 19.81 0.82 -13.20
N ASP A 112 19.99 2.05 -12.64
CA ASP A 112 21.29 2.56 -12.18
C ASP A 112 21.68 2.07 -10.77
N GLY A 113 20.77 1.39 -10.08
CA GLY A 113 20.96 0.79 -8.76
C GLY A 113 20.51 1.69 -7.60
N TYR A 114 19.87 2.81 -7.87
CA TYR A 114 19.33 3.71 -6.86
C TYR A 114 17.81 3.88 -7.05
N THR A 115 17.09 3.92 -5.94
CA THR A 115 15.64 4.03 -5.96
C THR A 115 15.21 5.44 -6.35
N ASP A 116 14.39 5.55 -7.40
CA ASP A 116 13.75 6.77 -7.88
C ASP A 116 12.36 6.94 -7.27
N LEU A 117 11.77 8.13 -7.44
CA LEU A 117 10.43 8.45 -6.95
C LEU A 117 9.55 9.00 -8.06
N PHE A 118 8.32 8.49 -8.15
CA PHE A 118 7.27 9.14 -8.92
C PHE A 118 6.19 9.61 -7.96
N VAL A 119 5.84 10.90 -8.03
CA VAL A 119 4.86 11.53 -7.14
C VAL A 119 3.70 12.08 -7.96
N THR A 120 2.48 11.68 -7.61
CA THR A 120 1.26 12.11 -8.29
C THR A 120 0.66 13.35 -7.64
N TYR A 121 0.03 14.19 -8.46
CA TYR A 121 -0.61 15.43 -8.05
C TYR A 121 -1.95 15.63 -8.76
N TRP A 122 -2.81 16.44 -8.18
CA TRP A 122 -3.75 17.18 -9.01
C TRP A 122 -2.96 18.26 -9.75
N GLY A 123 -2.82 18.08 -11.06
CA GLY A 123 -1.93 18.86 -11.91
C GLY A 123 -0.84 18.00 -12.53
N ALA A 124 0.38 18.50 -12.61
CA ALA A 124 1.51 17.78 -13.17
C ALA A 124 2.13 16.83 -12.14
N ASN A 125 2.32 15.58 -12.52
CA ASN A 125 3.10 14.61 -11.76
C ASN A 125 4.60 14.91 -11.88
N VAL A 126 5.41 14.35 -10.99
CA VAL A 126 6.87 14.53 -11.02
C VAL A 126 7.57 13.17 -10.93
N LEU A 127 8.45 12.90 -11.90
CA LEU A 127 9.42 11.82 -11.85
C LEU A 127 10.76 12.38 -11.37
N TYR A 128 11.18 11.96 -10.20
CA TYR A 128 12.46 12.30 -9.60
C TYR A 128 13.46 11.19 -9.82
N ARG A 129 14.49 11.46 -10.61
CA ARG A 129 15.64 10.58 -10.76
C ARG A 129 16.61 10.77 -9.60
N ASN A 130 17.00 9.69 -8.95
CA ASN A 130 18.01 9.67 -7.90
C ASN A 130 19.42 9.81 -8.48
N ARG A 131 20.22 10.71 -7.96
CA ARG A 131 21.60 10.93 -8.37
C ARG A 131 22.59 10.22 -7.47
N ALA A 132 22.47 8.92 -7.38
CA ALA A 132 23.34 8.04 -6.57
C ALA A 132 23.38 8.47 -5.09
N GLY A 133 22.21 8.64 -4.46
CA GLY A 133 22.06 9.01 -3.05
C GLY A 133 22.41 10.46 -2.70
N ARG A 134 22.76 11.30 -3.70
CA ARG A 134 23.25 12.68 -3.48
C ARG A 134 22.23 13.75 -3.84
N GLY A 135 20.99 13.38 -4.03
CA GLY A 135 19.88 14.26 -4.36
C GLY A 135 19.06 13.73 -5.53
N PHE A 136 17.95 14.37 -5.79
CA PHE A 136 17.01 14.02 -6.83
C PHE A 136 16.93 15.11 -7.90
N GLU A 137 16.68 14.71 -9.14
CA GLU A 137 16.48 15.59 -10.30
C GLU A 137 15.08 15.36 -10.88
N ASP A 138 14.29 16.42 -11.05
CA ASP A 138 13.05 16.35 -11.81
C ASP A 138 13.37 16.11 -13.29
N VAL A 139 13.07 14.90 -13.75
CA VAL A 139 13.27 14.48 -15.15
C VAL A 139 11.96 14.32 -15.93
N THR A 140 10.82 14.74 -15.37
CA THR A 140 9.47 14.53 -15.91
C THR A 140 9.33 14.93 -17.38
N ALA A 141 9.74 16.14 -17.73
CA ALA A 141 9.68 16.62 -19.11
C ALA A 141 10.64 15.88 -20.04
N LYS A 142 11.85 15.57 -19.57
CA LYS A 142 12.86 14.84 -20.31
C LYS A 142 12.46 13.36 -20.53
N ALA A 143 11.76 12.80 -19.55
CA ALA A 143 11.23 11.44 -19.62
C ALA A 143 9.95 11.32 -20.47
N GLY A 144 9.40 12.43 -20.99
CA GLY A 144 8.18 12.39 -21.81
C GLY A 144 6.89 12.22 -21.03
N LEU A 145 6.90 12.48 -19.71
CA LEU A 145 5.75 12.30 -18.80
C LEU A 145 4.94 13.59 -18.60
N THR A 146 5.20 14.63 -19.38
CA THR A 146 4.39 15.86 -19.36
C THR A 146 2.97 15.59 -19.83
N GLN A 147 2.00 15.88 -18.97
CA GLN A 147 0.59 15.66 -19.28
C GLN A 147 0.02 16.73 -20.21
N ASP A 148 -0.95 16.35 -21.03
CA ASP A 148 -1.65 17.23 -21.99
C ASP A 148 -2.65 18.20 -21.32
N ARG A 149 -3.06 17.91 -20.10
CA ARG A 149 -4.02 18.68 -19.29
C ARG A 149 -3.84 18.42 -17.80
N VAL A 150 -4.47 19.27 -17.00
CA VAL A 150 -4.62 19.01 -15.56
C VAL A 150 -5.44 17.75 -15.33
N ARG A 151 -4.92 16.83 -14.53
CA ARG A 151 -5.59 15.61 -14.11
C ARG A 151 -5.60 15.50 -12.60
N TYR A 152 -6.52 14.71 -12.07
CA TYR A 152 -6.52 14.32 -10.68
C TYR A 152 -5.90 12.93 -10.58
N ASN A 153 -4.57 12.90 -10.66
CA ASN A 153 -3.82 11.66 -10.53
C ASN A 153 -3.83 11.22 -9.05
N THR A 154 -3.95 9.92 -8.83
CA THR A 154 -4.07 9.32 -7.48
C THR A 154 -2.98 8.27 -7.26
N GLY A 155 -3.32 6.99 -7.21
CA GLY A 155 -2.34 5.93 -7.06
C GLY A 155 -1.39 5.81 -8.25
N CYS A 156 -0.19 5.34 -7.99
CA CYS A 156 0.76 4.94 -9.02
C CYS A 156 1.46 3.64 -8.62
N ALA A 157 2.01 2.95 -9.60
CA ALA A 157 2.86 1.79 -9.38
C ALA A 157 3.87 1.67 -10.53
N PHE A 158 5.11 1.31 -10.18
CA PHE A 158 6.06 0.77 -11.13
C PHE A 158 5.80 -0.71 -11.34
N LEU A 159 5.93 -1.20 -12.56
CA LEU A 159 5.78 -2.61 -12.92
C LEU A 159 6.57 -2.87 -14.21
N ASP A 160 6.96 -4.10 -14.44
CA ASP A 160 7.56 -4.56 -15.69
C ASP A 160 6.49 -5.44 -16.37
N TYR A 161 5.58 -4.81 -17.17
CA TYR A 161 4.39 -5.50 -17.63
C TYR A 161 4.66 -6.41 -18.83
N ASP A 162 5.75 -6.18 -19.57
CA ASP A 162 6.13 -7.00 -20.74
C ASP A 162 7.41 -7.81 -20.53
N ASN A 163 7.92 -7.82 -19.28
CA ASN A 163 9.10 -8.58 -18.85
C ASN A 163 10.37 -8.24 -19.64
N ASP A 164 10.51 -6.98 -20.09
CA ASP A 164 11.69 -6.51 -20.83
C ASP A 164 12.86 -6.09 -19.94
N GLY A 165 12.66 -6.06 -18.61
CA GLY A 165 13.64 -5.70 -17.60
C GLY A 165 13.68 -4.20 -17.27
N HIS A 166 12.75 -3.41 -17.79
CA HIS A 166 12.60 -2.00 -17.46
C HIS A 166 11.28 -1.74 -16.74
N LEU A 167 11.32 -0.91 -15.72
CA LEU A 167 10.11 -0.57 -14.98
C LEU A 167 9.25 0.42 -15.76
N ASP A 168 8.06 -0.02 -16.14
CA ASP A 168 6.97 0.78 -16.66
C ASP A 168 6.23 1.52 -15.53
N LEU A 169 5.29 2.39 -15.87
CA LEU A 169 4.60 3.21 -14.89
C LEU A 169 3.08 3.24 -15.14
N PHE A 170 2.31 2.75 -14.17
CA PHE A 170 0.86 2.91 -14.12
C PHE A 170 0.46 4.09 -13.24
N VAL A 171 -0.53 4.89 -13.70
CA VAL A 171 -1.09 6.03 -12.97
C VAL A 171 -2.61 5.97 -12.98
N ALA A 172 -3.21 5.84 -11.80
CA ALA A 172 -4.65 5.94 -11.62
C ALA A 172 -5.11 7.40 -11.68
N ASN A 173 -6.31 7.63 -12.21
CA ASN A 173 -6.94 8.93 -12.30
C ASN A 173 -8.35 8.88 -11.71
N TYR A 174 -8.67 9.84 -10.83
CA TYR A 174 -9.90 9.82 -10.06
C TYR A 174 -11.05 10.42 -10.85
N LEU A 175 -11.03 11.72 -11.05
CA LEU A 175 -12.09 12.45 -11.73
C LEU A 175 -11.55 13.76 -12.37
N LYS A 176 -12.34 14.34 -13.28
CA LYS A 176 -12.02 15.66 -13.84
C LYS A 176 -12.46 16.73 -12.86
N PHE A 177 -11.53 17.18 -12.02
CA PHE A 177 -11.77 18.21 -11.01
C PHE A 177 -11.37 19.59 -11.51
N ASP A 178 -12.25 20.56 -11.25
CA ASP A 178 -11.99 21.98 -11.49
C ASP A 178 -12.67 22.82 -10.40
N PHE A 179 -11.93 23.71 -9.76
CA PHE A 179 -12.42 24.58 -8.68
C PHE A 179 -13.57 25.51 -9.08
N ALA A 180 -13.65 25.91 -10.36
CA ALA A 180 -14.68 26.83 -10.84
C ALA A 180 -16.02 26.14 -11.08
N SER A 181 -16.00 24.87 -11.53
CA SER A 181 -17.19 24.12 -11.93
C SER A 181 -17.65 23.08 -10.90
N THR A 182 -16.78 22.70 -9.96
CA THR A 182 -17.15 21.72 -8.92
C THR A 182 -18.10 22.34 -7.90
N PRO A 183 -19.28 21.73 -7.66
CA PRO A 183 -20.26 22.25 -6.71
C PRO A 183 -19.69 22.32 -5.28
N LYS A 184 -20.20 23.26 -4.49
CA LYS A 184 -19.84 23.46 -3.08
C LYS A 184 -20.77 22.68 -2.15
N PRO A 185 -20.40 22.54 -0.86
CA PRO A 185 -21.26 21.90 0.14
C PRO A 185 -22.71 22.37 0.09
N GLY A 186 -23.63 21.42 -0.01
CA GLY A 186 -25.08 21.67 -0.05
C GLY A 186 -25.67 22.12 -1.39
N GLU A 187 -24.88 22.35 -2.43
CA GLU A 187 -25.38 22.87 -3.72
C GLU A 187 -26.12 21.84 -4.58
N ASN A 188 -25.89 20.54 -4.35
CA ASN A 188 -26.66 19.47 -5.02
C ASN A 188 -26.82 18.24 -4.11
N SER A 189 -27.54 17.20 -4.60
CA SER A 189 -27.86 15.99 -3.82
C SER A 189 -26.61 15.16 -3.43
N TYR A 190 -25.50 15.29 -4.12
CA TYR A 190 -24.24 14.57 -3.83
C TYR A 190 -23.31 15.32 -2.87
N CYS A 191 -23.73 16.50 -2.37
CA CYS A 191 -23.00 17.37 -1.48
C CYS A 191 -23.58 17.35 -0.05
N TRP A 192 -24.18 16.23 0.35
CA TRP A 192 -24.80 16.03 1.65
C TRP A 192 -24.39 14.69 2.25
N TYR A 193 -24.10 14.67 3.54
CA TYR A 193 -23.89 13.47 4.34
C TYR A 193 -24.76 13.55 5.58
N ARG A 194 -25.80 12.67 5.71
CA ARG A 194 -26.71 12.61 6.87
C ARG A 194 -27.19 14.01 7.31
N ASP A 195 -27.79 14.77 6.42
CA ASP A 195 -28.30 16.13 6.62
C ASP A 195 -27.24 17.23 6.87
N LEU A 196 -25.94 16.92 6.79
CA LEU A 196 -24.87 17.91 6.79
C LEU A 196 -24.49 18.30 5.35
N PRO A 197 -24.38 19.61 5.05
CA PRO A 197 -23.77 20.05 3.80
C PRO A 197 -22.26 19.81 3.87
N VAL A 198 -21.73 19.00 2.94
CA VAL A 198 -20.33 18.57 2.89
C VAL A 198 -19.77 18.71 1.48
N ALA A 199 -18.44 18.62 1.33
CA ALA A 199 -17.80 18.54 0.02
C ALA A 199 -18.45 17.43 -0.81
N CYS A 200 -18.74 17.73 -2.08
CA CYS A 200 -19.43 16.77 -2.96
C CYS A 200 -18.55 15.50 -3.14
N GLY A 201 -19.16 14.33 -3.04
CA GLY A 201 -18.53 13.05 -3.35
C GLY A 201 -18.24 12.89 -4.84
N PRO A 202 -17.62 11.78 -5.28
CA PRO A 202 -17.25 11.64 -6.68
C PRO A 202 -18.49 11.58 -7.61
N ARG A 203 -19.61 11.03 -7.13
CA ARG A 203 -20.84 10.92 -7.94
C ARG A 203 -21.29 12.27 -8.48
N GLY A 204 -21.62 12.28 -9.78
CA GLY A 204 -22.02 13.48 -10.48
C GLY A 204 -20.87 14.33 -11.00
N LEU A 205 -19.61 13.98 -10.70
CA LEU A 205 -18.43 14.57 -11.32
C LEU A 205 -17.94 13.68 -12.48
N PRO A 206 -17.32 14.28 -13.54
CA PRO A 206 -16.89 13.50 -14.69
C PRO A 206 -15.72 12.60 -14.37
N PHE A 207 -15.75 11.37 -14.87
CA PHE A 207 -14.65 10.39 -14.76
C PHE A 207 -13.40 10.81 -15.53
N ASP A 208 -12.24 10.29 -15.10
CA ASP A 208 -11.01 10.32 -15.88
C ASP A 208 -10.49 8.90 -16.12
N ARG A 209 -9.57 8.73 -17.08
CA ARG A 209 -9.02 7.43 -17.47
C ARG A 209 -7.67 7.18 -16.80
N ASN A 210 -7.37 5.93 -16.51
CA ASN A 210 -6.05 5.49 -16.06
C ASN A 210 -5.03 5.57 -17.21
N ILE A 211 -3.75 5.63 -16.87
CA ILE A 211 -2.65 5.77 -17.83
C ILE A 211 -1.61 4.68 -17.56
N LEU A 212 -1.13 4.07 -18.64
CA LEU A 212 0.05 3.20 -18.65
C LEU A 212 1.12 3.82 -19.53
N TYR A 213 2.30 4.00 -18.98
CA TYR A 213 3.49 4.46 -19.68
C TYR A 213 4.49 3.32 -19.82
N HIS A 214 4.84 2.97 -21.05
CA HIS A 214 5.90 2.02 -21.35
C HIS A 214 7.27 2.70 -21.29
N ASN A 215 8.22 2.09 -20.60
CA ASN A 215 9.61 2.55 -20.48
C ASN A 215 10.43 2.08 -21.69
N ASN A 216 10.96 3.00 -22.48
CA ASN A 216 11.75 2.66 -23.66
C ASN A 216 13.20 2.19 -23.36
N GLY A 217 13.58 1.97 -22.08
CA GLY A 217 14.91 1.56 -21.66
C GLY A 217 16.01 2.61 -21.85
N ASN A 218 15.67 3.85 -22.18
CA ASN A 218 16.59 4.94 -22.47
C ASN A 218 16.33 6.20 -21.63
N GLY A 219 15.59 6.03 -20.52
CA GLY A 219 15.17 7.13 -19.62
C GLY A 219 13.96 7.91 -20.13
N THR A 220 13.24 7.40 -21.14
CA THR A 220 11.99 8.01 -21.65
C THR A 220 10.85 7.03 -21.63
N PHE A 221 9.62 7.56 -21.49
CA PHE A 221 8.38 6.80 -21.47
C PHE A 221 7.48 7.16 -22.64
N LYS A 222 6.60 6.22 -23.00
CA LYS A 222 5.58 6.38 -24.03
C LYS A 222 4.21 6.02 -23.46
N ASP A 223 3.21 6.90 -23.60
CA ASP A 223 1.81 6.57 -23.27
C ASP A 223 1.30 5.47 -24.20
N VAL A 224 0.97 4.32 -23.62
CA VAL A 224 0.42 3.14 -24.32
C VAL A 224 -0.99 2.80 -23.85
N SER A 225 -1.65 3.67 -23.09
CA SER A 225 -2.94 3.43 -22.43
C SER A 225 -4.05 2.96 -23.36
N GLU A 226 -4.14 3.56 -24.57
CA GLU A 226 -5.13 3.17 -25.58
C GLU A 226 -4.76 1.82 -26.24
N ALA A 227 -3.50 1.65 -26.59
CA ALA A 227 -3.03 0.45 -27.28
C ALA A 227 -3.09 -0.79 -26.35
N SER A 228 -2.73 -0.61 -25.09
CA SER A 228 -2.76 -1.68 -24.08
C SER A 228 -4.17 -2.02 -23.57
N GLY A 229 -5.18 -1.18 -23.81
CA GLY A 229 -6.53 -1.38 -23.28
C GLY A 229 -6.77 -0.81 -21.87
N ILE A 230 -5.76 -0.27 -21.21
CA ILE A 230 -5.87 0.37 -19.88
C ILE A 230 -6.87 1.54 -19.88
N ALA A 231 -6.97 2.29 -20.96
CA ALA A 231 -7.89 3.42 -21.08
C ALA A 231 -9.36 3.03 -21.29
N LYS A 232 -9.69 1.73 -21.52
CA LYS A 232 -11.04 1.28 -21.90
C LYS A 232 -12.11 1.39 -20.81
N PRO A 233 -11.84 1.13 -19.51
CA PRO A 233 -12.82 1.40 -18.46
C PRO A 233 -13.06 2.92 -18.32
N GLU A 234 -14.15 3.43 -18.92
CA GLU A 234 -14.42 4.88 -19.01
C GLU A 234 -15.15 5.46 -17.80
N HIS A 235 -15.74 4.63 -16.94
CA HIS A 235 -16.63 5.04 -15.85
C HIS A 235 -16.11 4.57 -14.50
N ASN A 236 -14.95 5.11 -14.10
CA ASN A 236 -14.27 4.70 -12.88
C ASN A 236 -13.71 5.89 -12.10
N TYR A 237 -13.83 5.83 -10.78
CA TYR A 237 -13.19 6.76 -9.85
C TYR A 237 -12.01 6.06 -9.17
N ALA A 238 -10.92 5.91 -9.91
CA ALA A 238 -9.75 5.16 -9.45
C ALA A 238 -8.99 5.89 -8.33
N LEU A 239 -8.65 5.17 -7.26
CA LEU A 239 -7.83 5.68 -6.15
C LEU A 239 -6.52 4.92 -6.03
N SER A 240 -6.50 3.79 -5.34
CA SER A 240 -5.25 3.06 -5.08
C SER A 240 -5.00 1.96 -6.10
N VAL A 241 -3.74 1.65 -6.28
CA VAL A 241 -3.23 0.66 -7.24
C VAL A 241 -2.42 -0.38 -6.51
N LEU A 242 -2.56 -1.62 -6.93
CA LEU A 242 -1.78 -2.76 -6.47
C LEU A 242 -1.38 -3.60 -7.68
N THR A 243 -0.09 -3.93 -7.79
CA THR A 243 0.42 -4.83 -8.84
C THR A 243 0.65 -6.24 -8.29
N GLY A 244 0.57 -7.26 -9.13
CA GLY A 244 0.89 -8.66 -8.78
C GLY A 244 0.46 -9.62 -9.85
N ASP A 245 1.06 -10.81 -9.89
CA ASP A 245 0.65 -11.92 -10.74
C ASP A 245 -0.44 -12.73 -10.03
N PHE A 246 -1.71 -12.32 -10.23
CA PHE A 246 -2.85 -12.93 -9.51
C PHE A 246 -3.31 -14.26 -10.10
N ASN A 247 -2.91 -14.60 -11.33
CA ASN A 247 -3.27 -15.84 -12.02
C ASN A 247 -2.10 -16.80 -12.23
N HIS A 248 -0.89 -16.42 -11.78
CA HIS A 248 0.37 -17.17 -11.88
C HIS A 248 0.76 -17.51 -13.32
N ASP A 249 0.52 -16.61 -14.27
CA ASP A 249 0.93 -16.76 -15.66
C ASP A 249 2.33 -16.18 -15.98
N GLY A 250 2.93 -15.50 -14.99
CA GLY A 250 4.26 -14.88 -15.07
C GLY A 250 4.25 -13.44 -15.59
N PHE A 251 3.07 -12.83 -15.76
CA PHE A 251 2.93 -11.43 -16.13
C PHE A 251 2.23 -10.66 -15.03
N THR A 252 2.68 -9.44 -14.80
CA THR A 252 2.13 -8.59 -13.74
C THR A 252 0.77 -8.04 -14.13
N ASP A 253 -0.26 -8.34 -13.34
CA ASP A 253 -1.61 -7.78 -13.39
C ASP A 253 -1.70 -6.49 -12.55
N ILE A 254 -2.82 -5.75 -12.69
CA ILE A 254 -3.06 -4.49 -11.96
C ILE A 254 -4.45 -4.49 -11.37
N TYR A 255 -4.54 -4.41 -10.02
CA TYR A 255 -5.80 -4.16 -9.32
C TYR A 255 -5.94 -2.70 -8.94
N VAL A 256 -7.11 -2.10 -9.21
CA VAL A 256 -7.41 -0.69 -8.90
C VAL A 256 -8.64 -0.62 -8.01
N ALA A 257 -8.46 -0.10 -6.79
CA ALA A 257 -9.59 0.24 -5.93
C ALA A 257 -10.29 1.50 -6.43
N SER A 258 -11.61 1.42 -6.49
CA SER A 258 -12.43 2.47 -7.08
C SER A 258 -13.48 2.96 -6.10
N ASP A 259 -13.63 4.29 -6.00
CA ASP A 259 -14.59 4.93 -5.10
C ASP A 259 -15.99 4.93 -5.73
N GLN A 260 -16.96 4.24 -5.10
CA GLN A 260 -18.37 4.17 -5.51
C GLN A 260 -18.63 3.65 -6.95
N THR A 261 -17.62 3.06 -7.56
CA THR A 261 -17.69 2.37 -8.86
C THR A 261 -17.09 0.98 -8.74
N PRO A 262 -17.37 0.04 -9.66
CA PRO A 262 -16.71 -1.26 -9.65
C PRO A 262 -15.19 -1.11 -9.62
N SER A 263 -14.49 -1.90 -8.81
CA SER A 263 -13.03 -2.01 -8.89
C SER A 263 -12.61 -2.62 -10.22
N ILE A 264 -11.39 -2.37 -10.64
CA ILE A 264 -10.84 -2.88 -11.91
C ILE A 264 -9.77 -3.92 -11.59
N LEU A 265 -9.76 -5.01 -12.32
CA LEU A 265 -8.68 -5.99 -12.35
C LEU A 265 -8.23 -6.15 -13.80
N TYR A 266 -7.18 -5.43 -14.15
CA TYR A 266 -6.55 -5.56 -15.46
C TYR A 266 -5.70 -6.83 -15.47
N ILE A 267 -6.15 -7.85 -16.18
CA ILE A 267 -5.37 -9.07 -16.46
C ILE A 267 -4.47 -8.82 -17.66
N ASN A 268 -3.19 -9.06 -17.46
CA ASN A 268 -2.15 -8.96 -18.48
C ASN A 268 -2.11 -10.22 -19.35
N HIS A 269 -2.09 -10.07 -20.67
CA HIS A 269 -2.07 -11.20 -21.61
C HIS A 269 -0.66 -11.55 -22.12
N GLY A 270 0.39 -10.88 -21.62
CA GLY A 270 1.77 -11.10 -22.03
C GLY A 270 2.11 -10.66 -23.47
N ASP A 271 1.18 -10.00 -24.14
CA ASP A 271 1.34 -9.44 -25.49
C ASP A 271 1.29 -7.91 -25.53
N GLY A 272 1.38 -7.27 -24.35
CA GLY A 272 1.27 -5.83 -24.15
C GLY A 272 -0.17 -5.33 -24.01
N SER A 273 -1.15 -6.23 -23.98
CA SER A 273 -2.56 -5.87 -23.81
C SER A 273 -3.12 -6.33 -22.46
N PHE A 274 -4.13 -5.58 -21.98
CA PHE A 274 -4.86 -5.85 -20.75
C PHE A 274 -6.37 -5.87 -20.99
N THR A 275 -7.09 -6.67 -20.22
CA THR A 275 -8.54 -6.63 -20.13
C THR A 275 -8.98 -6.48 -18.67
N ASP A 276 -10.03 -5.67 -18.45
CA ASP A 276 -10.68 -5.62 -17.14
C ASP A 276 -11.51 -6.88 -16.93
N GLU A 277 -11.06 -7.73 -16.02
CA GLU A 277 -11.71 -8.97 -15.64
C GLU A 277 -12.24 -8.97 -14.20
N ALA A 278 -12.32 -7.81 -13.53
CA ALA A 278 -12.80 -7.74 -12.16
C ALA A 278 -14.21 -8.32 -11.98
N LEU A 279 -15.13 -8.01 -12.91
CA LEU A 279 -16.50 -8.52 -12.84
C LEU A 279 -16.57 -10.06 -13.04
N PRO A 280 -16.06 -10.64 -14.13
CA PRO A 280 -16.14 -12.09 -14.32
C PRO A 280 -15.35 -12.88 -13.27
N ARG A 281 -14.32 -12.30 -12.67
CA ARG A 281 -13.52 -12.94 -11.62
C ARG A 281 -14.01 -12.67 -10.21
N GLY A 282 -15.09 -11.92 -9.99
CA GLY A 282 -15.65 -11.68 -8.65
C GLY A 282 -14.95 -10.61 -7.80
N ALA A 283 -14.01 -9.83 -8.36
CA ALA A 283 -13.22 -8.82 -7.65
C ALA A 283 -13.74 -7.37 -7.80
N ALA A 284 -14.88 -7.16 -8.50
CA ALA A 284 -15.44 -5.84 -8.79
C ALA A 284 -16.33 -5.28 -7.67
N PHE A 285 -17.10 -6.15 -7.02
CA PHE A 285 -18.18 -5.83 -6.09
C PHE A 285 -18.03 -6.59 -4.77
N ASP A 286 -18.83 -6.22 -3.76
CA ASP A 286 -19.00 -7.04 -2.56
C ASP A 286 -19.89 -8.29 -2.85
N ASP A 287 -20.06 -9.16 -1.86
CA ASP A 287 -20.89 -10.37 -1.92
C ASP A 287 -22.39 -10.12 -2.22
N ASN A 288 -22.86 -8.86 -2.11
CA ASN A 288 -24.20 -8.44 -2.46
C ASN A 288 -24.30 -7.80 -3.85
N GLY A 289 -23.22 -7.76 -4.61
CA GLY A 289 -23.15 -7.12 -5.92
C GLY A 289 -23.16 -5.59 -5.88
N LYS A 290 -22.73 -4.97 -4.75
CA LYS A 290 -22.66 -3.52 -4.59
C LYS A 290 -21.25 -3.01 -4.87
N ALA A 291 -21.14 -1.96 -5.70
CA ALA A 291 -19.92 -1.17 -5.80
C ALA A 291 -19.74 -0.35 -4.52
N LEU A 292 -18.67 -0.62 -3.78
CA LEU A 292 -18.31 0.08 -2.56
C LEU A 292 -17.33 1.22 -2.84
N SER A 293 -17.10 2.07 -1.83
CA SER A 293 -16.16 3.19 -1.91
C SER A 293 -14.74 2.69 -1.59
N GLY A 294 -14.12 1.98 -2.52
CA GLY A 294 -12.78 1.41 -2.35
C GLY A 294 -11.70 2.47 -2.30
N MET A 295 -10.84 2.43 -1.27
CA MET A 295 -9.77 3.39 -1.06
C MET A 295 -8.39 2.74 -1.03
N GLY A 296 -7.96 2.16 0.08
CA GLY A 296 -6.69 1.45 0.19
C GLY A 296 -6.80 -0.01 -0.25
N VAL A 297 -5.67 -0.59 -0.66
CA VAL A 297 -5.56 -1.99 -1.09
C VAL A 297 -4.31 -2.63 -0.53
N ALA A 298 -4.41 -3.90 -0.17
CA ALA A 298 -3.26 -4.71 0.24
C ALA A 298 -3.39 -6.12 -0.32
N ALA A 299 -2.25 -6.78 -0.55
CA ALA A 299 -2.23 -8.16 -1.00
C ALA A 299 -1.30 -9.03 -0.15
N ALA A 300 -1.70 -10.26 0.09
CA ALA A 300 -0.90 -11.31 0.68
C ALA A 300 -1.58 -12.67 0.48
N ASP A 301 -0.82 -13.73 0.56
CA ASP A 301 -1.31 -15.10 0.78
C ASP A 301 -1.60 -15.25 2.30
N TYR A 302 -2.81 -14.82 2.74
CA TYR A 302 -3.12 -14.74 4.18
C TYR A 302 -3.43 -16.11 4.80
N ASP A 303 -3.87 -17.08 4.03
CA ASP A 303 -4.23 -18.42 4.51
C ASP A 303 -3.22 -19.52 4.10
N ARG A 304 -2.16 -19.13 3.37
CA ARG A 304 -1.04 -19.96 2.93
C ARG A 304 -1.44 -21.06 1.95
N ASP A 305 -2.41 -20.78 1.10
CA ASP A 305 -2.78 -21.69 0.01
C ASP A 305 -1.89 -21.53 -1.24
N GLY A 306 -1.04 -20.50 -1.23
CA GLY A 306 -0.07 -20.19 -2.29
C GLY A 306 -0.59 -19.17 -3.30
N TRP A 307 -1.80 -18.64 -3.14
CA TRP A 307 -2.42 -17.64 -4.00
C TRP A 307 -2.49 -16.28 -3.30
N THR A 308 -2.30 -15.24 -4.07
CA THR A 308 -2.32 -13.87 -3.55
C THR A 308 -3.76 -13.38 -3.43
N ASP A 309 -4.19 -13.09 -2.20
CA ASP A 309 -5.50 -12.52 -1.85
C ASP A 309 -5.44 -11.00 -1.84
N ILE A 310 -6.61 -10.34 -1.93
CA ILE A 310 -6.72 -8.88 -1.96
C ILE A 310 -7.61 -8.39 -0.82
N PHE A 311 -7.10 -7.43 -0.04
CA PHE A 311 -7.89 -6.66 0.91
C PHE A 311 -8.11 -5.24 0.37
N ARG A 312 -9.34 -4.70 0.55
CA ARG A 312 -9.71 -3.35 0.17
C ARG A 312 -10.45 -2.65 1.31
N SER A 313 -9.98 -1.45 1.66
CA SER A 313 -10.67 -0.58 2.62
C SER A 313 -11.83 0.19 1.96
N ASN A 314 -12.87 0.50 2.73
CA ASN A 314 -14.09 1.12 2.23
C ASN A 314 -14.58 2.28 3.15
N PHE A 315 -15.66 2.93 2.74
CA PHE A 315 -16.27 4.06 3.45
C PHE A 315 -17.13 3.61 4.64
N SER A 316 -17.49 4.56 5.51
CA SER A 316 -18.41 4.28 6.62
C SER A 316 -19.78 3.77 6.13
N ASP A 317 -20.42 2.93 6.96
CA ASP A 317 -21.64 2.17 6.64
C ASP A 317 -21.43 1.11 5.53
N GLU A 318 -20.19 0.87 5.10
CA GLU A 318 -19.77 -0.22 4.22
C GLU A 318 -18.85 -1.18 4.98
N ARG A 319 -18.77 -2.43 4.55
CA ARG A 319 -17.81 -3.39 5.09
C ARG A 319 -16.50 -3.24 4.33
N GLU A 320 -15.38 -3.44 5.00
CA GLU A 320 -14.12 -3.73 4.33
C GLU A 320 -14.29 -4.96 3.42
N THR A 321 -13.43 -5.18 2.45
CA THR A 321 -13.57 -6.35 1.57
C THR A 321 -12.29 -7.17 1.58
N LEU A 322 -12.40 -8.46 1.90
CA LEU A 322 -11.33 -9.45 1.75
C LEU A 322 -11.74 -10.43 0.64
N TYR A 323 -11.04 -10.35 -0.47
CA TYR A 323 -11.20 -11.27 -1.60
C TYR A 323 -10.19 -12.41 -1.48
N HIS A 324 -10.68 -13.62 -1.32
CA HIS A 324 -9.89 -14.85 -1.37
C HIS A 324 -9.72 -15.32 -2.82
N ASN A 325 -8.50 -15.52 -3.26
CA ASN A 325 -8.15 -15.94 -4.61
C ASN A 325 -8.30 -17.47 -4.77
N ARG A 326 -9.22 -17.90 -5.61
CA ARG A 326 -9.45 -19.32 -5.90
C ARG A 326 -8.63 -19.84 -7.04
N GLY A 327 -7.33 -19.95 -6.83
CA GLY A 327 -6.45 -20.56 -7.80
C GLY A 327 -6.25 -19.75 -9.08
N GLY A 328 -6.29 -18.41 -8.98
CA GLY A 328 -6.09 -17.50 -10.11
C GLY A 328 -7.28 -17.32 -11.04
N ALA A 329 -8.36 -18.11 -10.87
CA ALA A 329 -9.52 -18.06 -11.75
C ALA A 329 -10.59 -17.07 -11.29
N GLU A 330 -10.90 -17.06 -9.98
CA GLU A 330 -11.98 -16.31 -9.37
C GLU A 330 -11.58 -15.81 -7.98
N PHE A 331 -12.26 -14.76 -7.50
CA PHE A 331 -12.16 -14.24 -6.16
C PHE A 331 -13.51 -14.34 -5.45
N ASP A 332 -13.50 -14.79 -4.19
CA ASP A 332 -14.66 -14.78 -3.32
C ASP A 332 -14.53 -13.66 -2.28
N ASP A 333 -15.56 -12.85 -2.08
CA ASP A 333 -15.65 -11.98 -0.90
C ASP A 333 -15.90 -12.84 0.35
N VAL A 334 -14.85 -13.06 1.13
CA VAL A 334 -14.88 -13.85 2.37
C VAL A 334 -14.94 -13.00 3.64
N THR A 335 -15.15 -11.70 3.53
CA THR A 335 -15.10 -10.71 4.63
C THR A 335 -15.92 -11.15 5.84
N LEU A 336 -17.18 -11.60 5.62
CA LEU A 336 -18.05 -12.07 6.69
C LEU A 336 -17.55 -13.38 7.31
N ALA A 337 -17.14 -14.33 6.48
CA ALA A 337 -16.61 -15.62 6.93
C ALA A 337 -15.29 -15.48 7.68
N ALA A 338 -14.46 -14.51 7.26
CA ALA A 338 -13.19 -14.17 7.89
C ALA A 338 -13.35 -13.40 9.22
N GLY A 339 -14.58 -12.98 9.59
CA GLY A 339 -14.83 -12.28 10.86
C GLY A 339 -14.53 -10.77 10.84
N MET A 340 -14.43 -10.14 9.66
CA MET A 340 -14.02 -8.73 9.50
C MET A 340 -15.19 -7.76 9.26
N ALA A 341 -16.44 -8.23 9.30
CA ALA A 341 -17.62 -7.46 8.89
C ALA A 341 -18.18 -6.50 9.96
N LEU A 342 -17.56 -6.36 11.13
CA LEU A 342 -18.15 -5.66 12.28
C LEU A 342 -17.80 -4.17 12.38
N ASN A 343 -16.70 -3.74 11.78
CA ASN A 343 -16.15 -2.39 11.95
C ASN A 343 -16.61 -1.40 10.86
N THR A 344 -17.93 -1.35 10.58
CA THR A 344 -18.49 -0.55 9.47
C THR A 344 -18.64 0.94 9.75
N ARG A 345 -18.37 1.42 10.99
CA ARG A 345 -18.47 2.85 11.33
C ARG A 345 -17.26 3.67 10.84
N PHE A 346 -16.15 3.01 10.59
CA PHE A 346 -14.91 3.66 10.20
C PHE A 346 -14.90 4.00 8.71
N VAL A 347 -14.07 4.97 8.35
CA VAL A 347 -13.68 5.22 6.95
C VAL A 347 -12.25 4.75 6.83
N GLY A 348 -12.05 3.62 6.15
CA GLY A 348 -10.77 2.96 6.01
C GLY A 348 -9.94 3.57 4.88
N TRP A 349 -8.61 3.69 5.08
CA TRP A 349 -7.67 4.23 4.11
C TRP A 349 -6.49 3.28 3.91
N GLY A 350 -5.30 3.71 4.35
CA GLY A 350 -4.10 2.90 4.23
C GLY A 350 -4.24 1.57 4.97
N CYS A 351 -3.80 0.49 4.35
CA CYS A 351 -3.86 -0.85 4.90
C CYS A 351 -2.65 -1.67 4.44
N GLY A 352 -2.29 -2.67 5.23
CA GLY A 352 -1.19 -3.57 4.88
C GLY A 352 -1.20 -4.84 5.71
N PHE A 353 -0.76 -5.92 5.08
CA PHE A 353 -0.50 -7.17 5.75
C PHE A 353 0.90 -7.16 6.38
N LEU A 354 1.01 -7.63 7.62
CA LEU A 354 2.25 -7.73 8.37
C LEU A 354 2.19 -8.94 9.31
N ASP A 355 3.33 -9.52 9.66
CA ASP A 355 3.41 -10.60 10.66
C ASP A 355 3.90 -10.02 11.99
N ILE A 356 2.97 -9.64 12.86
CA ILE A 356 3.26 -8.88 14.08
C ILE A 356 4.11 -9.60 15.10
N ASP A 357 4.18 -10.92 15.07
CA ASP A 357 4.93 -11.75 16.03
C ASP A 357 5.86 -12.78 15.37
N ASN A 358 6.09 -12.64 14.06
CA ASN A 358 7.00 -13.47 13.25
C ASN A 358 6.65 -14.97 13.27
N ARG A 359 5.37 -15.32 13.29
CA ARG A 359 4.89 -16.72 13.32
C ARG A 359 4.56 -17.28 11.94
N GLY A 360 4.74 -16.48 10.89
CA GLY A 360 4.47 -16.83 9.50
C GLY A 360 2.99 -16.69 9.08
N TRP A 361 2.19 -15.94 9.81
CA TRP A 361 0.82 -15.59 9.45
C TRP A 361 0.67 -14.09 9.26
N LYS A 362 0.14 -13.67 8.14
CA LYS A 362 -0.08 -12.26 7.82
C LYS A 362 -1.31 -11.74 8.59
N ASP A 363 -1.06 -10.86 9.55
CA ASP A 363 -2.05 -10.02 10.22
C ASP A 363 -2.36 -8.80 9.36
N LEU A 364 -3.37 -7.99 9.67
CA LEU A 364 -3.77 -6.85 8.87
C LEU A 364 -3.94 -5.60 9.73
N LEU A 365 -3.29 -4.51 9.35
CA LEU A 365 -3.50 -3.19 9.95
C LEU A 365 -4.19 -2.26 8.94
N LEU A 366 -5.19 -1.50 9.43
CA LEU A 366 -5.99 -0.54 8.70
C LEU A 366 -6.00 0.79 9.45
N VAL A 367 -5.70 1.90 8.77
CA VAL A 367 -5.79 3.25 9.33
C VAL A 367 -7.08 3.94 8.91
N ASN A 368 -7.63 4.77 9.78
CA ASN A 368 -8.97 5.34 9.62
C ASN A 368 -8.98 6.85 9.80
N GLY A 369 -10.02 7.48 9.25
CA GLY A 369 -10.30 8.90 9.42
C GLY A 369 -11.40 9.36 8.47
N HIS A 370 -12.45 10.00 8.99
CA HIS A 370 -13.54 10.44 8.15
C HIS A 370 -13.11 11.56 7.18
N VAL A 371 -13.81 11.68 6.05
CA VAL A 371 -13.54 12.70 5.03
C VAL A 371 -14.03 14.09 5.44
N PHE A 372 -15.05 14.17 6.29
CA PHE A 372 -15.72 15.41 6.66
C PHE A 372 -15.53 15.74 8.16
N PRO A 373 -14.81 16.83 8.50
CA PRO A 373 -14.72 17.29 9.90
C PRO A 373 -16.08 17.60 10.53
N GLU A 374 -17.07 17.93 9.71
CA GLU A 374 -18.42 18.28 10.10
C GLU A 374 -19.17 17.16 10.84
N VAL A 375 -18.77 15.89 10.66
CA VAL A 375 -19.45 14.71 11.25
C VAL A 375 -19.44 14.74 12.78
N ASP A 376 -18.44 15.36 13.41
CA ASP A 376 -18.35 15.49 14.86
C ASP A 376 -19.55 16.28 15.46
N ARG A 377 -20.33 17.00 14.61
CA ARG A 377 -21.53 17.73 15.02
C ARG A 377 -22.78 16.85 15.06
N LEU A 378 -22.73 15.63 14.50
CA LEU A 378 -23.91 14.75 14.42
C LEU A 378 -24.29 14.11 15.75
N GLY A 379 -23.37 14.02 16.71
CA GLY A 379 -23.62 13.38 18.01
C GLY A 379 -23.87 11.86 17.92
N ILE A 380 -23.36 11.22 16.89
CA ILE A 380 -23.40 9.77 16.65
C ILE A 380 -21.99 9.19 16.74
N ASP A 381 -21.86 7.86 16.77
CA ASP A 381 -20.55 7.18 16.84
C ASP A 381 -19.84 7.14 15.45
N VAL A 382 -19.63 8.34 14.88
CA VAL A 382 -18.82 8.59 13.67
C VAL A 382 -17.98 9.81 13.93
N HIS A 383 -16.68 9.73 13.74
CA HIS A 383 -15.74 10.79 14.12
C HIS A 383 -14.81 11.15 12.97
N TYR A 384 -14.40 12.42 12.89
CA TYR A 384 -13.44 12.88 11.89
C TYR A 384 -12.06 12.23 12.11
N LYS A 385 -11.63 12.15 13.37
CA LYS A 385 -10.41 11.44 13.75
C LYS A 385 -10.77 10.11 14.39
N ASP A 386 -10.15 9.04 13.92
CA ASP A 386 -10.42 7.71 14.45
C ASP A 386 -9.12 6.91 14.62
N ARG A 387 -9.19 5.82 15.39
CA ARG A 387 -8.09 4.93 15.67
C ARG A 387 -7.82 3.98 14.50
N ALA A 388 -6.64 3.40 14.47
CA ALA A 388 -6.37 2.26 13.59
C ALA A 388 -7.11 1.00 14.06
N ILE A 389 -7.20 -0.01 13.18
CA ILE A 389 -7.68 -1.35 13.48
C ILE A 389 -6.56 -2.33 13.19
N LEU A 390 -6.28 -3.22 14.15
CA LEU A 390 -5.36 -4.33 13.99
C LEU A 390 -6.11 -5.65 14.09
N TYR A 391 -6.18 -6.36 12.98
CA TYR A 391 -6.75 -7.68 12.88
C TYR A 391 -5.66 -8.75 12.98
N ARG A 392 -5.76 -9.62 13.99
CA ARG A 392 -4.91 -10.78 14.14
C ARG A 392 -5.46 -11.96 13.33
N ASN A 393 -4.65 -12.50 12.45
CA ASN A 393 -4.93 -13.75 11.75
C ASN A 393 -4.84 -14.94 12.72
N THR A 394 -5.85 -15.77 12.77
CA THR A 394 -5.90 -16.94 13.67
C THR A 394 -5.20 -18.17 13.09
N GLY A 395 -4.74 -18.12 11.84
CA GLY A 395 -4.18 -19.27 11.13
C GLY A 395 -5.23 -20.29 10.65
N THR A 396 -6.50 -19.88 10.62
CA THR A 396 -7.63 -20.74 10.21
C THR A 396 -8.54 -20.04 9.19
N GLY A 397 -7.99 -19.09 8.42
CA GLY A 397 -8.74 -18.26 7.48
C GLY A 397 -9.62 -17.20 8.16
N LYS A 398 -9.39 -16.90 9.45
CA LYS A 398 -10.16 -15.93 10.23
C LYS A 398 -9.28 -14.88 10.88
N PHE A 399 -9.87 -13.70 11.09
CA PHE A 399 -9.27 -12.58 11.77
C PHE A 399 -10.04 -12.20 13.04
N VAL A 400 -9.33 -11.68 14.03
CA VAL A 400 -9.89 -11.15 15.28
C VAL A 400 -9.35 -9.74 15.48
N ASP A 401 -10.25 -8.78 15.72
CA ASP A 401 -9.87 -7.40 16.11
C ASP A 401 -9.20 -7.43 17.50
N ILE A 402 -7.91 -7.09 17.55
CA ILE A 402 -7.12 -6.98 18.78
C ILE A 402 -6.74 -5.54 19.11
N SER A 403 -7.28 -4.56 18.44
CA SER A 403 -6.89 -3.15 18.52
C SER A 403 -6.83 -2.63 19.95
N GLU A 404 -7.83 -2.95 20.78
CA GLU A 404 -7.92 -2.49 22.19
C GLU A 404 -6.77 -2.98 23.07
N SER A 405 -6.11 -4.07 22.70
CA SER A 405 -5.00 -4.67 23.42
C SER A 405 -3.64 -4.52 22.73
N ALA A 406 -3.60 -3.84 21.57
CA ALA A 406 -2.41 -3.77 20.72
C ALA A 406 -1.50 -2.55 21.00
N GLY A 407 -1.79 -1.78 22.04
CA GLY A 407 -0.98 -0.67 22.49
C GLY A 407 -1.55 0.71 22.15
N PRO A 408 -1.06 1.77 22.82
CA PRO A 408 -1.61 3.12 22.69
C PRO A 408 -1.45 3.69 21.29
N GLY A 409 -0.40 3.34 20.52
CA GLY A 409 -0.22 3.83 19.15
C GLY A 409 -1.35 3.41 18.21
N ILE A 410 -1.97 2.24 18.42
CA ILE A 410 -3.15 1.80 17.65
C ILE A 410 -4.40 2.62 18.03
N LEU A 411 -4.50 3.06 19.29
CA LEU A 411 -5.67 3.74 19.83
C LEU A 411 -5.64 5.26 19.64
N GLU A 412 -4.52 5.84 19.23
CA GLU A 412 -4.44 7.26 18.87
C GLU A 412 -5.38 7.57 17.71
N LYS A 413 -6.05 8.72 17.81
CA LYS A 413 -7.07 9.14 16.84
C LYS A 413 -6.53 10.22 15.94
N HIS A 414 -6.50 9.91 14.65
CA HIS A 414 -6.06 10.80 13.58
C HIS A 414 -7.05 10.82 12.42
N SER A 415 -6.97 11.83 11.56
CA SER A 415 -7.57 11.77 10.23
C SER A 415 -6.51 11.19 9.28
N ALA A 416 -6.28 9.89 9.43
CA ALA A 416 -5.25 9.17 8.68
C ALA A 416 -5.61 8.98 7.20
N ARG A 417 -4.60 8.84 6.35
CA ARG A 417 -4.74 8.55 4.91
C ARG A 417 -3.74 7.49 4.48
N GLY A 418 -2.66 7.85 3.81
CA GLY A 418 -1.64 6.90 3.40
C GLY A 418 -0.97 6.21 4.57
N ALA A 419 -0.61 4.95 4.37
CA ALA A 419 0.24 4.21 5.29
C ALA A 419 1.28 3.41 4.50
N ALA A 420 2.50 3.31 5.01
CA ALA A 420 3.55 2.48 4.46
C ALA A 420 4.06 1.50 5.52
N PHE A 421 4.42 0.30 5.11
CA PHE A 421 4.83 -0.81 5.96
C PHE A 421 6.27 -1.21 5.64
N GLY A 422 7.13 -1.33 6.65
CA GLY A 422 8.53 -1.71 6.47
C GLY A 422 9.28 -1.82 7.79
N ASP A 423 10.32 -2.63 7.81
CA ASP A 423 11.26 -2.76 8.94
C ASP A 423 12.38 -1.72 8.74
N TYR A 424 12.23 -0.53 9.35
CA TYR A 424 13.13 0.60 9.10
C TYR A 424 14.47 0.52 9.86
N ASP A 425 14.55 -0.30 10.90
CA ASP A 425 15.77 -0.45 11.69
C ASP A 425 16.34 -1.88 11.70
N ASN A 426 15.80 -2.74 10.81
CA ASN A 426 16.26 -4.12 10.58
C ASN A 426 16.24 -5.00 11.83
N ASP A 427 15.27 -4.81 12.73
CA ASP A 427 15.12 -5.58 13.97
C ASP A 427 14.16 -6.78 13.85
N GLY A 428 13.50 -6.91 12.69
CA GLY A 428 12.56 -7.98 12.35
C GLY A 428 11.13 -7.73 12.79
N ALA A 429 10.82 -6.55 13.27
CA ALA A 429 9.44 -6.07 13.41
C ALA A 429 9.09 -5.19 12.20
N VAL A 430 7.84 -5.22 11.76
CA VAL A 430 7.36 -4.32 10.71
C VAL A 430 6.72 -3.11 11.37
N GLU A 431 7.24 -1.93 11.05
CA GLU A 431 6.68 -0.66 11.48
C GLU A 431 5.67 -0.12 10.46
N VAL A 432 4.86 0.85 10.93
CA VAL A 432 3.84 1.49 10.11
C VAL A 432 4.00 3.00 10.16
N LEU A 433 4.34 3.58 9.02
CA LEU A 433 4.33 5.02 8.80
C LEU A 433 2.93 5.43 8.34
N ILE A 434 2.35 6.46 8.96
CA ILE A 434 0.99 6.94 8.63
C ILE A 434 1.05 8.42 8.31
N ASN A 435 0.52 8.81 7.15
CA ASN A 435 0.32 10.20 6.78
C ASN A 435 -1.04 10.69 7.34
N ASN A 436 -1.00 11.67 8.24
CA ASN A 436 -2.16 12.25 8.89
C ASN A 436 -2.48 13.63 8.29
N GLN A 437 -3.74 13.89 7.98
CA GLN A 437 -4.15 15.19 7.43
C GLN A 437 -4.01 16.33 8.45
N ASN A 438 -3.25 17.37 8.09
CA ASN A 438 -3.05 18.58 8.91
C ASN A 438 -2.40 18.31 10.28
N GLU A 439 -1.73 17.18 10.43
CA GLU A 439 -1.00 16.75 11.62
C GLU A 439 0.39 16.22 11.22
N PRO A 440 1.33 16.05 12.15
CA PRO A 440 2.54 15.29 11.89
C PRO A 440 2.21 13.84 11.52
N PRO A 441 3.07 13.15 10.76
CA PRO A 441 2.91 11.73 10.53
C PRO A 441 3.01 10.93 11.83
N SER A 442 2.42 9.74 11.87
CA SER A 442 2.65 8.76 12.93
C SER A 442 3.65 7.71 12.45
N LEU A 443 4.49 7.22 13.36
CA LEU A 443 5.39 6.09 13.14
C LEU A 443 5.13 5.07 14.25
N LEU A 444 4.39 4.02 13.91
CA LEU A 444 4.03 2.98 14.86
C LEU A 444 5.12 1.91 14.92
N LYS A 445 5.72 1.76 16.08
CA LYS A 445 6.73 0.75 16.37
C LYS A 445 6.30 -0.16 17.52
N GLN A 446 6.54 -1.44 17.40
CA GLN A 446 6.34 -2.35 18.53
C GLN A 446 7.39 -2.13 19.63
N SER A 447 6.93 -1.92 20.86
CA SER A 447 7.82 -1.79 22.03
C SER A 447 8.31 -3.16 22.56
N THR A 448 7.69 -4.23 22.10
CA THR A 448 8.05 -5.62 22.43
C THR A 448 8.60 -6.31 21.19
N LYS A 449 9.78 -6.90 21.31
CA LYS A 449 10.36 -7.65 20.19
C LYS A 449 9.46 -8.84 19.82
N PRO A 450 9.20 -9.08 18.51
CA PRO A 450 8.49 -10.28 18.05
C PRO A 450 9.11 -11.57 18.60
N ALA A 451 8.26 -12.53 18.92
CA ALA A 451 8.71 -13.78 19.56
C ALA A 451 9.35 -14.77 18.57
N GLY A 452 8.93 -14.72 17.31
CA GLY A 452 9.41 -15.60 16.24
C GLY A 452 10.70 -15.12 15.60
N ASN A 453 11.41 -16.04 14.95
CA ASN A 453 12.51 -15.71 14.05
C ASN A 453 11.96 -15.19 12.73
N TRP A 454 12.79 -14.48 11.97
CA TRP A 454 12.42 -13.80 10.76
C TRP A 454 13.53 -13.79 9.70
N VAL A 455 13.20 -13.40 8.49
CA VAL A 455 14.14 -12.99 7.46
C VAL A 455 13.54 -11.87 6.64
N LEU A 456 14.39 -10.93 6.23
CA LEU A 456 14.04 -9.88 5.31
C LEU A 456 14.85 -10.10 4.02
N LEU A 457 14.16 -10.34 2.90
CA LEU A 457 14.79 -10.63 1.62
C LEU A 457 14.84 -9.36 0.76
N LYS A 458 16.05 -8.87 0.44
CA LYS A 458 16.31 -7.86 -0.59
C LYS A 458 16.65 -8.59 -1.87
N LEU A 459 15.79 -8.50 -2.88
CA LEU A 459 16.05 -9.07 -4.19
C LEU A 459 16.66 -8.03 -5.12
N GLU A 460 17.62 -8.43 -5.95
CA GLU A 460 18.27 -7.56 -6.94
C GLU A 460 18.26 -8.21 -8.32
N GLY A 461 17.52 -7.62 -9.25
CA GLY A 461 17.49 -8.07 -10.65
C GLY A 461 18.83 -7.84 -11.37
N VAL A 462 19.07 -8.65 -12.37
CA VAL A 462 20.23 -8.54 -13.31
C VAL A 462 19.75 -8.52 -14.75
N LYS A 463 18.88 -9.44 -15.12
CA LYS A 463 18.10 -9.44 -16.37
C LYS A 463 16.72 -8.84 -16.13
N SER A 464 16.12 -9.18 -15.00
CA SER A 464 14.93 -8.51 -14.47
C SER A 464 15.23 -7.08 -14.12
N ASN A 465 14.21 -6.24 -13.98
CA ASN A 465 14.36 -4.88 -13.45
C ASN A 465 15.14 -4.90 -12.12
N ARG A 466 15.96 -3.88 -11.90
CA ARG A 466 16.89 -3.83 -10.78
C ARG A 466 16.23 -3.92 -9.41
N SER A 467 15.04 -3.36 -9.27
CA SER A 467 14.22 -3.41 -8.05
C SER A 467 13.57 -4.78 -7.82
N ALA A 468 13.68 -5.71 -8.77
CA ALA A 468 13.06 -7.03 -8.74
C ALA A 468 11.51 -7.00 -8.58
N ILE A 469 10.85 -5.90 -8.91
CA ILE A 469 9.38 -5.80 -8.88
C ILE A 469 8.80 -6.84 -9.84
N GLY A 470 7.83 -7.65 -9.32
CA GLY A 470 7.25 -8.81 -10.00
C GLY A 470 7.96 -10.14 -9.66
N ALA A 471 9.08 -10.13 -8.91
CA ALA A 471 9.73 -11.36 -8.48
C ALA A 471 8.91 -12.05 -7.38
N ARG A 472 8.51 -13.29 -7.62
CA ARG A 472 7.75 -14.13 -6.69
C ARG A 472 8.66 -15.03 -5.88
N VAL A 473 8.44 -15.08 -4.57
CA VAL A 473 9.24 -15.88 -3.62
C VAL A 473 8.37 -16.92 -2.94
N ARG A 474 8.84 -18.15 -2.91
CA ARG A 474 8.32 -19.23 -2.08
C ARG A 474 9.36 -19.64 -1.05
N LEU A 475 9.09 -19.41 0.22
CA LEU A 475 9.99 -19.68 1.35
C LEU A 475 9.52 -20.89 2.15
N ILE A 476 10.45 -21.82 2.47
CA ILE A 476 10.21 -23.00 3.28
C ILE A 476 11.13 -22.97 4.51
N ALA A 477 10.53 -22.99 5.70
CA ALA A 477 11.24 -23.04 6.98
C ALA A 477 10.56 -24.05 7.91
N GLY A 478 11.12 -25.27 8.00
CA GLY A 478 10.45 -26.41 8.66
C GLY A 478 9.15 -26.77 7.96
N ASP A 479 8.04 -26.74 8.70
CA ASP A 479 6.70 -27.01 8.17
C ASP A 479 6.02 -25.74 7.60
N LEU A 480 6.64 -24.56 7.77
CA LEU A 480 6.11 -23.31 7.25
C LEU A 480 6.43 -23.17 5.77
N VAL A 481 5.40 -22.97 4.96
CA VAL A 481 5.50 -22.59 3.55
C VAL A 481 4.78 -21.26 3.39
N GLN A 482 5.46 -20.28 2.82
CA GLN A 482 4.93 -18.93 2.62
C GLN A 482 5.26 -18.46 1.20
N THR A 483 4.36 -17.71 0.60
CA THR A 483 4.55 -17.09 -0.70
C THR A 483 4.36 -15.58 -0.57
N ASP A 484 5.20 -14.81 -1.25
CA ASP A 484 5.05 -13.36 -1.37
C ASP A 484 5.72 -12.89 -2.67
N GLU A 485 5.50 -11.65 -3.07
CA GLU A 485 5.99 -11.06 -4.31
C GLU A 485 6.48 -9.63 -4.06
N VAL A 486 7.52 -9.20 -4.74
CA VAL A 486 7.99 -7.80 -4.70
C VAL A 486 7.01 -6.94 -5.48
N ARG A 487 6.31 -6.04 -4.78
CA ARG A 487 5.24 -5.20 -5.35
C ARG A 487 5.52 -3.72 -5.21
N SER A 488 5.17 -2.97 -6.23
CA SER A 488 5.05 -1.52 -6.14
C SER A 488 3.59 -1.10 -5.99
N GLY A 489 3.34 0.07 -5.37
CA GLY A 489 2.00 0.51 -5.03
C GLY A 489 1.45 -0.20 -3.78
N GLY A 490 0.14 -0.21 -3.64
CA GLY A 490 -0.56 -0.78 -2.48
C GLY A 490 -0.87 0.24 -1.40
N SER A 491 -1.46 -0.23 -0.29
CA SER A 491 -1.98 0.62 0.77
C SER A 491 -2.91 1.71 0.20
N TYR A 492 -2.84 2.93 0.71
CA TYR A 492 -3.55 4.07 0.13
C TYR A 492 -2.54 5.06 -0.43
N LEU A 493 -2.44 5.16 -1.76
CA LEU A 493 -1.56 6.09 -2.49
C LEU A 493 -0.09 6.02 -2.05
N SER A 494 0.38 4.87 -1.56
CA SER A 494 1.63 4.74 -0.81
C SER A 494 2.54 3.67 -1.39
N GLN A 495 3.77 3.62 -0.90
CA GLN A 495 4.76 2.61 -1.26
C GLN A 495 5.31 1.94 0.01
N ASN A 496 5.14 0.63 0.11
CA ASN A 496 5.75 -0.17 1.16
C ASN A 496 7.23 -0.47 0.85
N ASP A 497 7.94 -0.98 1.86
CA ASP A 497 9.25 -1.59 1.66
C ASP A 497 9.20 -2.64 0.54
N LEU A 498 10.14 -2.58 -0.40
CA LEU A 498 10.27 -3.58 -1.47
C LEU A 498 10.90 -4.89 -1.00
N ARG A 499 11.52 -4.90 0.18
CA ARG A 499 12.06 -6.11 0.78
C ARG A 499 10.91 -6.97 1.32
N LEU A 500 11.03 -8.29 1.14
CA LEU A 500 10.00 -9.23 1.59
C LEU A 500 10.28 -9.70 3.01
N HIS A 501 9.35 -9.45 3.92
CA HIS A 501 9.42 -9.88 5.32
C HIS A 501 8.70 -11.23 5.52
N PHE A 502 9.44 -12.21 6.03
CA PHE A 502 8.92 -13.52 6.42
C PHE A 502 9.21 -13.83 7.90
N GLY A 503 8.15 -13.92 8.70
CA GLY A 503 8.24 -14.55 10.01
C GLY A 503 8.38 -16.07 9.86
N VAL A 504 9.29 -16.69 10.58
CA VAL A 504 9.54 -18.14 10.45
C VAL A 504 9.34 -18.90 11.77
N GLY A 505 8.69 -18.27 12.74
CA GLY A 505 8.35 -18.87 14.02
C GLY A 505 9.58 -19.34 14.79
N THR A 506 9.62 -20.62 15.16
CA THR A 506 10.74 -21.22 15.91
C THR A 506 11.83 -21.82 15.00
N ALA A 507 11.67 -21.75 13.68
CA ALA A 507 12.66 -22.27 12.75
C ALA A 507 14.01 -21.54 12.92
N ARG A 508 15.10 -22.26 12.97
CA ARG A 508 16.47 -21.73 13.15
C ARG A 508 17.22 -21.58 11.83
N ARG A 509 16.69 -22.15 10.77
CA ARG A 509 17.22 -22.10 9.40
C ARG A 509 16.07 -22.03 8.43
N ILE A 510 16.30 -21.37 7.30
CA ILE A 510 15.43 -21.43 6.13
C ILE A 510 15.92 -22.58 5.28
N ASN A 511 15.07 -23.59 5.08
CA ASN A 511 15.43 -24.78 4.32
C ASN A 511 15.62 -24.44 2.84
N ARG A 512 14.73 -23.60 2.30
CA ARG A 512 14.70 -23.30 0.87
C ARG A 512 13.98 -21.98 0.58
N VAL A 513 14.53 -21.21 -0.35
CA VAL A 513 13.90 -20.06 -0.98
C VAL A 513 13.91 -20.30 -2.48
N GLU A 514 12.76 -20.33 -3.08
CA GLU A 514 12.54 -20.42 -4.53
C GLU A 514 12.13 -19.04 -5.02
N ILE A 515 12.74 -18.56 -6.09
CA ILE A 515 12.50 -17.25 -6.66
C ILE A 515 12.20 -17.43 -8.15
N ASP A 516 11.00 -17.02 -8.55
CA ASP A 516 10.63 -16.86 -9.94
C ASP A 516 10.83 -15.38 -10.31
N TRP A 517 11.80 -15.12 -11.16
CA TRP A 517 12.18 -13.77 -11.58
C TRP A 517 11.33 -13.31 -12.79
N PRO A 518 11.02 -12.01 -12.95
CA PRO A 518 10.33 -11.49 -14.16
C PRO A 518 11.01 -11.86 -15.47
N SER A 519 12.33 -12.04 -15.48
CA SER A 519 13.07 -12.51 -16.66
C SER A 519 12.75 -13.94 -17.10
N GLY A 520 11.89 -14.66 -16.35
CA GLY A 520 11.59 -16.09 -16.53
C GLY A 520 12.63 -17.02 -15.89
N ALA A 521 13.65 -16.50 -15.22
CA ALA A 521 14.62 -17.31 -14.49
C ALA A 521 14.01 -17.90 -13.21
N HIS A 522 14.38 -19.15 -12.89
CA HIS A 522 14.03 -19.79 -11.61
C HIS A 522 15.29 -20.04 -10.79
N GLN A 523 15.36 -19.45 -9.58
CA GLN A 523 16.54 -19.55 -8.70
C GLN A 523 16.16 -20.20 -7.39
N VAL A 524 17.05 -21.05 -6.87
CA VAL A 524 16.87 -21.71 -5.58
C VAL A 524 18.08 -21.45 -4.69
N GLU A 525 17.80 -20.97 -3.47
CA GLU A 525 18.77 -20.86 -2.39
C GLU A 525 18.36 -21.81 -1.26
N THR A 526 19.34 -22.39 -0.55
CA THR A 526 19.08 -23.37 0.48
C THR A 526 19.92 -23.11 1.73
N ASP A 527 19.44 -23.59 2.87
CA ASP A 527 20.15 -23.58 4.14
C ASP A 527 20.62 -22.17 4.57
N LEU A 528 19.67 -21.21 4.58
CA LEU A 528 19.96 -19.82 4.92
C LEU A 528 19.73 -19.54 6.41
N ASP A 529 20.46 -18.55 6.94
CA ASP A 529 20.32 -18.09 8.32
C ASP A 529 19.06 -17.23 8.50
N VAL A 530 18.51 -17.27 9.72
CA VAL A 530 17.40 -16.42 10.16
C VAL A 530 17.88 -15.15 10.89
N ASN A 531 16.97 -14.24 11.23
CA ASN A 531 17.19 -13.00 11.98
C ASN A 531 18.21 -12.07 11.32
N ARG A 532 18.05 -11.86 10.02
CA ARG A 532 18.88 -10.96 9.23
C ARG A 532 18.21 -10.50 7.93
N VAL A 533 18.75 -9.45 7.38
CA VAL A 533 18.54 -9.06 5.98
C VAL A 533 19.44 -9.93 5.10
N LEU A 534 18.87 -10.53 4.06
CA LEU A 534 19.57 -11.33 3.05
C LEU A 534 19.37 -10.69 1.68
N THR A 535 20.47 -10.27 1.06
CA THR A 535 20.43 -9.82 -0.34
C THR A 535 20.63 -11.03 -1.26
N ILE A 536 19.65 -11.28 -2.14
CA ILE A 536 19.73 -12.33 -3.16
C ILE A 536 19.71 -11.65 -4.53
N ARG A 537 20.79 -11.85 -5.27
CA ARG A 537 20.95 -11.30 -6.62
C ARG A 537 20.59 -12.37 -7.64
N GLU A 538 19.86 -11.96 -8.68
CA GLU A 538 19.52 -12.83 -9.83
C GLU A 538 20.79 -13.40 -10.46
N LYS A 539 20.82 -14.74 -10.67
CA LYS A 539 21.97 -15.43 -11.27
C LYS A 539 21.87 -15.41 -12.78
N PRO A 540 22.92 -15.00 -13.52
CA PRO A 540 22.93 -15.10 -14.97
C PRO A 540 22.79 -16.56 -15.41
N GLY A 541 21.72 -16.89 -16.16
CA GLY A 541 21.53 -18.22 -16.77
C GLY A 541 20.90 -19.27 -15.85
N SER A 542 20.24 -18.88 -14.76
CA SER A 542 19.40 -19.79 -13.95
C SER A 542 18.06 -20.04 -14.61
#